data_f279ad84052a6a5f1d32b729773a2c74
#
_entry.id   f279ad84052a6a5f1d32b729773a2c74
#
_cell.length_a   1.000
_cell.length_b   1.000
_cell.length_c   1.000
_cell.angle_alpha   90.00
_cell.angle_beta   90.00
_cell.angle_gamma   90.00
#
_symmetry.space_group_name_H-M   'P 1'
#
loop_
_entity.id
_entity.type
_entity.pdbx_description
1 polymer ?
#
loop_
_entity_poly.entity_id
_entity_poly.type
_entity_poly.pdbx_seq_one_letter_code
_entity_poly.pdbx_strand_id
1 'polypeptide(L)'
;VTLSGWRLDNPVIPASGTFGFGNEFRDFYDINILGTFSFKGTTRDARFGNPTPRIAECTAGMINAVGLQNPGIDAVIAEELPRLRTFFHKPVIANISGFSVEEYAYCCERIDREEGIGLIEVNVSCPNVRHGGMSFGTSPECAAEVTRAVKAVTTKPVYIKLSPNVTDIVAIARACEEAGADGLCLINTMLGMRIDVQRRKPVIANVMGGFSGDAVFPVALRMVYQAVSYTHLR
;
A
#
# COMPACT_ATOMS: atom_id res chain seq x y z
N VAL A 1 -9.12 -8.88 -17.04
CA VAL A 1 -9.23 -7.53 -16.48
C VAL A 1 -8.08 -6.68 -16.99
N THR A 2 -8.31 -5.39 -17.20
CA THR A 2 -7.25 -4.48 -17.67
C THR A 2 -7.08 -3.34 -16.67
N LEU A 3 -5.84 -3.08 -16.25
CA LEU A 3 -5.46 -1.96 -15.40
C LEU A 3 -4.50 -1.06 -16.17
N SER A 4 -4.88 0.18 -16.48
CA SER A 4 -4.06 1.16 -17.23
C SER A 4 -3.32 0.54 -18.43
N GLY A 5 -4.05 -0.24 -19.26
CA GLY A 5 -3.50 -0.95 -20.42
C GLY A 5 -2.83 -2.30 -20.13
N TRP A 6 -2.51 -2.60 -18.88
CA TRP A 6 -1.95 -3.87 -18.48
C TRP A 6 -3.04 -4.95 -18.30
N ARG A 7 -2.99 -6.00 -19.11
CA ARG A 7 -3.97 -7.11 -19.09
C ARG A 7 -3.59 -8.15 -18.02
N LEU A 8 -4.52 -8.41 -17.12
CA LEU A 8 -4.45 -9.46 -16.11
C LEU A 8 -5.34 -10.65 -16.48
N ASP A 9 -4.92 -11.87 -16.15
CA ASP A 9 -5.68 -13.10 -16.41
C ASP A 9 -6.98 -13.15 -15.58
N ASN A 10 -6.93 -12.61 -14.36
CA ASN A 10 -8.07 -12.53 -13.45
C ASN A 10 -7.94 -11.30 -12.53
N PRO A 11 -9.00 -10.92 -11.80
CA PRO A 11 -9.00 -9.74 -10.93
C PRO A 11 -8.41 -9.95 -9.53
N VAL A 12 -7.90 -11.15 -9.20
CA VAL A 12 -7.43 -11.44 -7.84
C VAL A 12 -6.01 -10.91 -7.67
N ILE A 13 -5.89 -9.93 -6.77
CA ILE A 13 -4.65 -9.22 -6.48
C ILE A 13 -4.46 -9.14 -4.96
N PRO A 14 -3.63 -9.99 -4.35
CA PRO A 14 -3.26 -9.86 -2.94
C PRO A 14 -2.68 -8.49 -2.64
N ALA A 15 -3.19 -7.87 -1.57
CA ALA A 15 -2.82 -6.53 -1.16
C ALA A 15 -1.42 -6.49 -0.53
N SER A 16 -0.71 -5.36 -0.72
CA SER A 16 0.57 -5.12 -0.07
C SER A 16 0.47 -5.28 1.46
N GLY A 17 1.49 -5.91 2.02
CA GLY A 17 1.58 -6.22 3.45
C GLY A 17 0.91 -7.52 3.86
N THR A 18 0.12 -8.16 2.99
CA THR A 18 -0.51 -9.47 3.25
C THR A 18 0.19 -10.61 2.54
N PHE A 19 1.05 -10.33 1.57
CA PHE A 19 1.63 -11.32 0.66
C PHE A 19 3.16 -11.28 0.60
N GLY A 20 3.82 -10.43 1.39
CA GLY A 20 5.28 -10.27 1.38
C GLY A 20 5.82 -9.97 -0.02
N PHE A 21 6.80 -10.75 -0.46
CA PHE A 21 7.28 -10.83 -1.83
C PHE A 21 6.84 -12.13 -2.54
N GLY A 22 5.81 -12.81 -2.00
CA GLY A 22 5.24 -14.03 -2.56
C GLY A 22 5.98 -15.32 -2.21
N ASN A 23 7.19 -15.23 -1.65
CA ASN A 23 8.05 -16.37 -1.40
C ASN A 23 7.43 -17.39 -0.42
N GLU A 24 6.77 -16.90 0.62
CA GLU A 24 6.15 -17.73 1.65
C GLU A 24 4.94 -18.51 1.14
N PHE A 25 4.25 -17.98 0.12
CA PHE A 25 3.00 -18.55 -0.39
C PHE A 25 3.20 -19.62 -1.46
N ARG A 26 4.34 -19.60 -2.18
CA ARG A 26 4.63 -20.59 -3.23
C ARG A 26 4.71 -22.04 -2.71
N ASP A 27 4.98 -22.21 -1.42
CA ASP A 27 5.07 -23.53 -0.80
C ASP A 27 3.68 -24.13 -0.52
N PHE A 28 2.62 -23.31 -0.58
CA PHE A 28 1.24 -23.75 -0.35
C PHE A 28 0.47 -23.97 -1.67
N TYR A 29 0.75 -23.19 -2.70
CA TYR A 29 0.10 -23.29 -4.02
C TYR A 29 0.90 -22.55 -5.09
N ASP A 30 0.61 -22.86 -6.37
CA ASP A 30 1.17 -22.10 -7.49
C ASP A 30 0.58 -20.69 -7.53
N ILE A 31 1.35 -19.71 -7.09
CA ILE A 31 0.91 -18.30 -7.04
C ILE A 31 0.72 -17.69 -8.44
N ASN A 32 1.15 -18.34 -9.53
CA ASN A 32 0.88 -17.90 -10.90
C ASN A 32 -0.60 -18.00 -11.30
N ILE A 33 -1.46 -18.63 -10.48
CA ILE A 33 -2.92 -18.56 -10.66
C ILE A 33 -3.49 -17.16 -10.38
N LEU A 34 -2.78 -16.30 -9.65
CA LEU A 34 -3.21 -14.93 -9.36
C LEU A 34 -3.10 -14.04 -10.61
N GLY A 35 -3.91 -13.00 -10.69
CA GLY A 35 -3.76 -11.98 -11.73
C GLY A 35 -2.41 -11.28 -11.64
N THR A 36 -2.09 -10.83 -10.44
CA THR A 36 -0.81 -10.29 -9.97
C THR A 36 -0.87 -10.16 -8.45
N PHE A 37 0.11 -9.52 -7.82
CA PHE A 37 0.02 -9.08 -6.43
C PHE A 37 0.82 -7.80 -6.20
N SER A 38 0.46 -7.06 -5.13
CA SER A 38 1.21 -5.91 -4.66
C SER A 38 2.21 -6.36 -3.59
N PHE A 39 3.50 -6.23 -3.86
CA PHE A 39 4.52 -6.66 -2.92
C PHE A 39 4.62 -5.74 -1.70
N LYS A 40 5.40 -6.14 -0.71
CA LYS A 40 5.58 -5.43 0.56
C LYS A 40 5.98 -3.98 0.35
N GLY A 41 5.27 -3.06 1.03
CA GLY A 41 5.57 -1.63 1.01
C GLY A 41 7.03 -1.36 1.31
N THR A 42 7.71 -0.75 0.34
CA THR A 42 9.15 -0.54 0.31
C THR A 42 9.46 0.93 0.53
N THR A 43 10.44 1.20 1.38
CA THR A 43 10.97 2.54 1.69
C THR A 43 12.39 2.70 1.14
N ARG A 44 12.92 3.92 1.12
CA ARG A 44 14.29 4.20 0.72
C ARG A 44 15.28 3.32 1.50
N ASP A 45 15.25 3.45 2.82
CA ASP A 45 16.11 2.70 3.71
C ASP A 45 15.40 1.48 4.31
N ALA A 46 16.17 0.46 4.70
CA ALA A 46 15.66 -0.72 5.38
C ALA A 46 14.99 -0.36 6.72
N ARG A 47 13.92 -1.07 7.07
CA ARG A 47 13.18 -0.88 8.32
C ARG A 47 12.93 -2.21 9.01
N PHE A 48 13.24 -2.28 10.30
CA PHE A 48 12.94 -3.45 11.14
C PHE A 48 11.46 -3.53 11.55
N GLY A 49 10.72 -2.43 11.41
CA GLY A 49 9.35 -2.31 11.89
C GLY A 49 9.28 -1.95 13.37
N ASN A 50 8.06 -2.00 13.88
CA ASN A 50 7.75 -1.66 15.27
C ASN A 50 8.06 -2.82 16.23
N PRO A 51 8.20 -2.56 17.55
CA PRO A 51 8.33 -3.58 18.59
C PRO A 51 7.13 -4.54 18.61
N THR A 52 7.38 -5.78 19.01
CA THR A 52 6.34 -6.79 19.25
C THR A 52 5.75 -6.67 20.66
N PRO A 53 4.50 -7.14 20.88
CA PRO A 53 3.54 -7.69 19.92
C PRO A 53 2.99 -6.59 19.00
N ARG A 54 2.94 -6.85 17.69
CA ARG A 54 2.54 -5.85 16.68
C ARG A 54 1.41 -6.32 15.77
N ILE A 55 0.89 -7.51 16.04
CA ILE A 55 -0.27 -8.11 15.37
C ILE A 55 -1.13 -8.78 16.42
N ALA A 56 -2.45 -8.64 16.32
CA ALA A 56 -3.40 -9.33 17.18
C ALA A 56 -4.72 -9.59 16.44
N GLU A 57 -5.31 -10.75 16.68
CA GLU A 57 -6.65 -11.07 16.19
C GLU A 57 -7.71 -10.22 16.88
N CYS A 58 -8.77 -9.91 16.16
CA CYS A 58 -9.98 -9.26 16.65
C CYS A 58 -11.20 -9.99 16.11
N THR A 59 -12.37 -9.73 16.66
CA THR A 59 -13.63 -10.24 16.09
C THR A 59 -13.76 -9.76 14.64
N ALA A 60 -13.91 -10.72 13.71
CA ALA A 60 -14.03 -10.51 12.27
C ALA A 60 -12.87 -9.69 11.64
N GLY A 61 -11.65 -9.83 12.17
CA GLY A 61 -10.49 -9.17 11.61
C GLY A 61 -9.24 -9.25 12.46
N MET A 62 -8.28 -8.41 12.15
CA MET A 62 -7.03 -8.28 12.90
C MET A 62 -6.57 -6.84 13.01
N ILE A 63 -5.82 -6.54 14.07
CA ILE A 63 -5.09 -5.28 14.23
C ILE A 63 -3.61 -5.53 13.99
N ASN A 64 -2.97 -4.65 13.22
CA ASN A 64 -1.53 -4.67 13.03
C ASN A 64 -0.91 -3.28 13.14
N ALA A 65 0.32 -3.26 13.63
CA ALA A 65 1.21 -2.11 13.62
C ALA A 65 2.62 -2.59 13.25
N VAL A 66 2.75 -3.25 12.11
CA VAL A 66 4.04 -3.84 11.66
C VAL A 66 5.12 -2.79 11.47
N GLY A 67 4.75 -1.55 11.04
CA GLY A 67 5.70 -0.45 10.94
C GLY A 67 6.57 -0.49 9.70
N LEU A 68 6.02 -0.93 8.55
CA LEU A 68 6.72 -0.96 7.26
C LEU A 68 8.04 -1.76 7.29
N GLN A 69 8.08 -2.89 7.99
CA GLN A 69 9.26 -3.77 7.91
C GLN A 69 9.54 -4.16 6.46
N ASN A 70 10.69 -3.75 5.94
CA ASN A 70 11.13 -4.04 4.57
C ASN A 70 12.66 -3.86 4.45
N PRO A 71 13.30 -4.46 3.44
CA PRO A 71 14.76 -4.42 3.29
C PRO A 71 15.32 -3.13 2.67
N GLY A 72 14.45 -2.18 2.24
CA GLY A 72 14.83 -0.99 1.49
C GLY A 72 14.85 -1.21 -0.02
N ILE A 73 14.72 -0.10 -0.78
CA ILE A 73 14.54 -0.16 -2.24
C ILE A 73 15.72 -0.84 -2.96
N ASP A 74 16.94 -0.59 -2.52
CA ASP A 74 18.13 -1.15 -3.17
C ASP A 74 18.21 -2.67 -3.01
N ALA A 75 17.89 -3.20 -1.81
CA ALA A 75 17.84 -4.64 -1.58
C ALA A 75 16.63 -5.30 -2.29
N VAL A 76 15.50 -4.60 -2.40
CA VAL A 76 14.36 -5.08 -3.19
C VAL A 76 14.77 -5.28 -4.65
N ILE A 77 15.47 -4.33 -5.24
CA ILE A 77 15.93 -4.40 -6.63
C ILE A 77 17.02 -5.47 -6.80
N ALA A 78 18.00 -5.52 -5.90
CA ALA A 78 19.15 -6.40 -6.03
C ALA A 78 18.86 -7.86 -5.67
N GLU A 79 17.93 -8.12 -4.77
CA GLU A 79 17.73 -9.45 -4.18
C GLU A 79 16.28 -9.98 -4.34
N GLU A 80 15.27 -9.19 -3.91
CA GLU A 80 13.89 -9.68 -3.86
C GLU A 80 13.27 -9.82 -5.26
N LEU A 81 13.44 -8.86 -6.15
CA LEU A 81 12.94 -8.97 -7.53
C LEU A 81 13.61 -10.09 -8.34
N PRO A 82 14.93 -10.27 -8.33
CA PRO A 82 15.56 -11.44 -8.96
C PRO A 82 15.04 -12.77 -8.40
N ARG A 83 14.91 -12.89 -7.07
CA ARG A 83 14.33 -14.08 -6.43
C ARG A 83 12.89 -14.31 -6.87
N LEU A 84 12.05 -13.27 -6.86
CA LEU A 84 10.65 -13.35 -7.28
C LEU A 84 10.51 -13.89 -8.72
N ARG A 85 11.33 -13.41 -9.64
CA ARG A 85 11.33 -13.84 -11.06
C ARG A 85 11.61 -15.33 -11.25
N THR A 86 12.18 -16.03 -10.27
CA THR A 86 12.42 -17.48 -10.35
C THR A 86 11.16 -18.33 -10.19
N PHE A 87 10.06 -17.77 -9.65
CA PHE A 87 8.84 -18.52 -9.37
C PHE A 87 7.53 -17.79 -9.72
N PHE A 88 7.57 -16.49 -9.99
CA PHE A 88 6.42 -15.73 -10.48
C PHE A 88 6.76 -15.04 -11.80
N HIS A 89 5.97 -15.36 -12.84
CA HIS A 89 6.32 -15.05 -14.24
C HIS A 89 5.48 -13.91 -14.84
N LYS A 90 4.70 -13.23 -14.02
CA LYS A 90 3.90 -12.07 -14.41
C LYS A 90 4.48 -10.80 -13.81
N PRO A 91 4.22 -9.63 -14.41
CA PRO A 91 4.56 -8.37 -13.77
C PRO A 91 3.84 -8.22 -12.42
N VAL A 92 4.46 -7.52 -11.49
CA VAL A 92 3.93 -7.26 -10.15
C VAL A 92 3.67 -5.78 -9.92
N ILE A 93 2.92 -5.47 -8.87
CA ILE A 93 2.66 -4.12 -8.39
C ILE A 93 3.72 -3.75 -7.37
N ALA A 94 4.46 -2.68 -7.62
CA ALA A 94 5.43 -2.15 -6.68
C ALA A 94 4.75 -1.23 -5.66
N ASN A 95 4.61 -1.68 -4.40
CA ASN A 95 4.13 -0.81 -3.35
C ASN A 95 5.27 0.02 -2.77
N ILE A 96 5.16 1.34 -2.90
CA ILE A 96 6.16 2.31 -2.44
C ILE A 96 5.60 3.14 -1.30
N SER A 97 6.41 3.31 -0.26
CA SER A 97 6.13 4.13 0.92
C SER A 97 7.28 5.08 1.18
N GLY A 98 7.02 6.22 1.79
CA GLY A 98 8.03 7.21 2.14
C GLY A 98 7.60 8.11 3.29
N PHE A 99 8.55 8.84 3.86
CA PHE A 99 8.33 9.78 4.97
C PHE A 99 8.56 11.24 4.53
N SER A 100 8.95 11.44 3.28
CA SER A 100 9.01 12.73 2.61
C SER A 100 8.68 12.57 1.13
N VAL A 101 8.32 13.67 0.46
CA VAL A 101 8.01 13.67 -0.98
C VAL A 101 9.22 13.18 -1.79
N GLU A 102 10.43 13.57 -1.36
CA GLU A 102 11.68 13.18 -2.01
C GLU A 102 11.97 11.68 -1.89
N GLU A 103 11.61 11.05 -0.75
CA GLU A 103 11.74 9.60 -0.58
C GLU A 103 10.81 8.84 -1.52
N TYR A 104 9.55 9.29 -1.66
CA TYR A 104 8.63 8.70 -2.63
C TYR A 104 9.17 8.82 -4.05
N ALA A 105 9.59 10.01 -4.48
CA ALA A 105 10.15 10.24 -5.81
C ALA A 105 11.39 9.37 -6.06
N TYR A 106 12.32 9.33 -5.11
CA TYR A 106 13.54 8.52 -5.20
C TYR A 106 13.22 7.03 -5.39
N CYS A 107 12.34 6.46 -4.55
CA CYS A 107 12.00 5.06 -4.66
C CYS A 107 11.25 4.74 -5.96
N CYS A 108 10.35 5.63 -6.39
CA CYS A 108 9.60 5.45 -7.62
C CYS A 108 10.50 5.56 -8.87
N GLU A 109 11.45 6.49 -8.91
CA GLU A 109 12.45 6.58 -9.99
C GLU A 109 13.31 5.32 -10.09
N ARG A 110 13.72 4.76 -8.94
CA ARG A 110 14.52 3.52 -8.91
C ARG A 110 13.74 2.33 -9.44
N ILE A 111 12.50 2.15 -8.97
CA ILE A 111 11.68 0.98 -9.34
C ILE A 111 11.11 1.08 -10.76
N ASP A 112 10.97 2.29 -11.31
CA ASP A 112 10.49 2.52 -12.67
C ASP A 112 11.36 1.84 -13.73
N ARG A 113 12.65 1.73 -13.46
CA ARG A 113 13.64 1.11 -14.35
C ARG A 113 13.59 -0.41 -14.38
N GLU A 114 12.88 -1.01 -13.41
CA GLU A 114 12.86 -2.47 -13.28
C GLU A 114 11.85 -3.12 -14.22
N GLU A 115 12.34 -4.09 -15.01
CA GLU A 115 11.48 -4.98 -15.79
C GLU A 115 10.64 -5.85 -14.86
N GLY A 116 9.42 -6.19 -15.28
CA GLY A 116 8.50 -7.00 -14.46
C GLY A 116 7.73 -6.22 -13.40
N ILE A 117 7.85 -4.88 -13.35
CA ILE A 117 6.93 -4.01 -12.63
C ILE A 117 5.87 -3.53 -13.60
N GLY A 118 4.60 -3.89 -13.37
CA GLY A 118 3.45 -3.52 -14.21
C GLY A 118 2.89 -2.14 -13.88
N LEU A 119 2.85 -1.78 -12.58
CA LEU A 119 2.45 -0.47 -12.08
C LEU A 119 3.07 -0.19 -10.70
N ILE A 120 3.05 1.07 -10.29
CA ILE A 120 3.52 1.52 -9.00
C ILE A 120 2.31 1.92 -8.14
N GLU A 121 2.17 1.29 -6.96
CA GLU A 121 1.17 1.62 -5.95
C GLU A 121 1.84 2.48 -4.87
N VAL A 122 1.46 3.75 -4.78
CA VAL A 122 2.02 4.70 -3.81
C VAL A 122 1.17 4.72 -2.55
N ASN A 123 1.73 4.27 -1.45
CA ASN A 123 1.06 4.21 -0.15
C ASN A 123 1.21 5.54 0.60
N VAL A 124 0.23 6.42 0.51
CA VAL A 124 0.24 7.74 1.18
C VAL A 124 -0.20 7.69 2.65
N SER A 125 -0.39 6.51 3.23
CA SER A 125 -0.80 6.38 4.65
C SER A 125 0.36 6.54 5.64
N CYS A 126 1.60 6.80 5.17
CA CYS A 126 2.76 7.06 6.01
C CYS A 126 2.74 8.47 6.58
N PRO A 127 3.30 8.68 7.80
CA PRO A 127 3.37 10.01 8.39
C PRO A 127 4.32 10.94 7.61
N ASN A 128 3.89 12.17 7.40
CA ASN A 128 4.69 13.26 6.83
C ASN A 128 5.50 13.93 7.94
N VAL A 129 6.81 13.77 7.92
CA VAL A 129 7.70 14.34 8.94
C VAL A 129 7.67 15.88 8.93
N ARG A 130 7.55 16.51 7.75
CA ARG A 130 7.48 17.98 7.62
C ARG A 130 6.20 18.58 8.17
N HIS A 131 5.10 17.82 8.20
CA HIS A 131 3.79 18.27 8.69
C HIS A 131 3.42 17.65 10.04
N GLY A 132 4.39 17.51 10.95
CA GLY A 132 4.14 17.07 12.32
C GLY A 132 3.67 15.64 12.47
N GLY A 133 3.99 14.76 11.51
CA GLY A 133 3.65 13.34 11.56
C GLY A 133 2.24 12.99 11.07
N MET A 134 1.48 13.95 10.52
CA MET A 134 0.22 13.63 9.83
C MET A 134 0.50 12.78 8.59
N SER A 135 -0.38 11.83 8.31
CA SER A 135 -0.28 11.01 7.09
C SER A 135 -0.45 11.88 5.84
N PHE A 136 0.36 11.64 4.81
CA PHE A 136 0.19 12.30 3.50
C PHE A 136 -1.22 12.11 2.93
N GLY A 137 -1.83 10.96 3.17
CA GLY A 137 -3.17 10.62 2.68
C GLY A 137 -4.32 11.21 3.50
N THR A 138 -4.08 12.10 4.48
CA THR A 138 -5.13 12.79 5.24
C THR A 138 -5.40 14.22 4.78
N SER A 139 -4.53 14.77 3.89
CA SER A 139 -4.71 16.07 3.23
C SER A 139 -4.73 15.89 1.71
N PRO A 140 -5.72 16.47 1.01
CA PRO A 140 -5.74 16.51 -0.45
C PRO A 140 -4.47 17.12 -1.05
N GLU A 141 -3.96 18.20 -0.45
CA GLU A 141 -2.78 18.92 -0.90
C GLU A 141 -1.52 18.05 -0.80
N CYS A 142 -1.32 17.38 0.36
CA CYS A 142 -0.18 16.50 0.57
C CYS A 142 -0.22 15.26 -0.34
N ALA A 143 -1.40 14.65 -0.53
CA ALA A 143 -1.56 13.53 -1.44
C ALA A 143 -1.27 13.92 -2.89
N ALA A 144 -1.76 15.09 -3.32
CA ALA A 144 -1.49 15.65 -4.64
C ALA A 144 -0.01 16.00 -4.85
N GLU A 145 0.67 16.53 -3.83
CA GLU A 145 2.11 16.82 -3.89
C GLU A 145 2.95 15.56 -4.15
N VAL A 146 2.70 14.50 -3.38
CA VAL A 146 3.35 13.19 -3.59
C VAL A 146 3.02 12.66 -4.98
N THR A 147 1.75 12.72 -5.40
CA THR A 147 1.34 12.24 -6.72
C THR A 147 2.09 12.95 -7.84
N ARG A 148 2.16 14.28 -7.83
CA ARG A 148 2.90 15.07 -8.85
C ARG A 148 4.38 14.72 -8.86
N ALA A 149 5.01 14.61 -7.68
CA ALA A 149 6.43 14.29 -7.57
C ALA A 149 6.75 12.90 -8.14
N VAL A 150 5.92 11.91 -7.86
CA VAL A 150 6.09 10.55 -8.39
C VAL A 150 5.84 10.52 -9.89
N LYS A 151 4.77 11.15 -10.38
CA LYS A 151 4.47 11.21 -11.83
C LYS A 151 5.55 11.91 -12.63
N ALA A 152 6.30 12.84 -12.04
CA ALA A 152 7.39 13.53 -12.72
C ALA A 152 8.62 12.65 -12.98
N VAL A 153 8.77 11.53 -12.25
CA VAL A 153 9.96 10.66 -12.30
C VAL A 153 9.66 9.23 -12.76
N THR A 154 8.41 8.92 -13.11
CA THR A 154 7.99 7.58 -13.53
C THR A 154 7.33 7.57 -14.90
N THR A 155 7.54 6.47 -15.62
CA THR A 155 6.88 6.19 -16.91
C THR A 155 5.77 5.14 -16.76
N LYS A 156 5.82 4.34 -15.70
CA LYS A 156 4.82 3.32 -15.39
C LYS A 156 3.53 3.95 -14.83
N PRO A 157 2.39 3.27 -14.96
CA PRO A 157 1.15 3.71 -14.32
C PRO A 157 1.32 3.84 -12.80
N VAL A 158 0.79 4.92 -12.22
CA VAL A 158 0.86 5.25 -10.79
C VAL A 158 -0.54 5.20 -10.19
N TYR A 159 -0.73 4.32 -9.22
CA TYR A 159 -1.96 4.21 -8.43
C TYR A 159 -1.70 4.71 -7.01
N ILE A 160 -2.59 5.54 -6.50
CA ILE A 160 -2.47 6.07 -5.13
C ILE A 160 -3.34 5.25 -4.19
N LYS A 161 -2.72 4.65 -3.16
CA LYS A 161 -3.42 3.88 -2.14
C LYS A 161 -3.90 4.79 -1.02
N LEU A 162 -5.23 4.99 -0.99
CA LEU A 162 -5.89 5.95 -0.11
C LEU A 162 -6.10 5.40 1.30
N SER A 163 -5.98 6.30 2.29
CA SER A 163 -6.32 6.04 3.69
C SER A 163 -7.82 6.16 3.92
N PRO A 164 -8.45 5.23 4.66
CA PRO A 164 -9.84 5.37 5.08
C PRO A 164 -10.03 6.31 6.28
N ASN A 165 -8.92 6.73 6.92
CA ASN A 165 -8.95 7.52 8.15
C ASN A 165 -9.07 9.02 7.85
N VAL A 166 -10.06 9.37 7.05
CA VAL A 166 -10.35 10.72 6.55
C VAL A 166 -11.84 10.98 6.63
N THR A 167 -12.21 12.26 6.72
CA THR A 167 -13.62 12.68 6.70
C THR A 167 -14.20 12.59 5.31
N ASP A 168 -13.44 13.00 4.29
CA ASP A 168 -13.85 13.03 2.89
C ASP A 168 -12.80 12.37 2.00
N ILE A 169 -13.04 11.11 1.64
CA ILE A 169 -12.14 10.35 0.75
C ILE A 169 -12.24 10.83 -0.70
N VAL A 170 -13.37 11.45 -1.09
CA VAL A 170 -13.58 11.95 -2.45
C VAL A 170 -12.69 13.15 -2.71
N ALA A 171 -12.54 14.05 -1.75
CA ALA A 171 -11.63 15.19 -1.87
C ALA A 171 -10.18 14.73 -2.11
N ILE A 172 -9.72 13.70 -1.37
CA ILE A 172 -8.38 13.13 -1.58
C ILE A 172 -8.27 12.47 -2.98
N ALA A 173 -9.29 11.68 -3.36
CA ALA A 173 -9.33 11.00 -4.65
C ALA A 173 -9.22 11.98 -5.82
N ARG A 174 -10.01 13.05 -5.79
CA ARG A 174 -9.97 14.12 -6.82
C ARG A 174 -8.62 14.82 -6.87
N ALA A 175 -8.05 15.15 -5.74
CA ALA A 175 -6.74 15.80 -5.68
C ALA A 175 -5.63 14.93 -6.29
N CYS A 176 -5.68 13.61 -6.08
CA CYS A 176 -4.77 12.65 -6.71
C CYS A 176 -5.01 12.56 -8.23
N GLU A 177 -6.27 12.52 -8.68
CA GLU A 177 -6.63 12.51 -10.10
C GLU A 177 -6.13 13.78 -10.81
N GLU A 178 -6.41 14.96 -10.26
CA GLU A 178 -5.97 16.26 -10.79
C GLU A 178 -4.43 16.38 -10.79
N ALA A 179 -3.75 15.69 -9.88
CA ALA A 179 -2.30 15.60 -9.84
C ALA A 179 -1.70 14.59 -10.84
N GLY A 180 -2.54 13.85 -11.60
CA GLY A 180 -2.14 12.96 -12.68
C GLY A 180 -2.00 11.49 -12.29
N ALA A 181 -2.61 11.03 -11.22
CA ALA A 181 -2.69 9.60 -10.90
C ALA A 181 -3.40 8.83 -12.04
N ASP A 182 -2.91 7.64 -12.37
CA ASP A 182 -3.51 6.76 -13.39
C ASP A 182 -4.60 5.87 -12.79
N GLY A 183 -4.67 5.77 -11.46
CA GLY A 183 -5.68 4.99 -10.75
C GLY A 183 -5.62 5.18 -9.24
N LEU A 184 -6.59 4.56 -8.56
CA LEU A 184 -6.69 4.59 -7.11
C LEU A 184 -6.76 3.15 -6.58
N CYS A 185 -6.11 2.91 -5.43
CA CYS A 185 -6.26 1.69 -4.64
C CYS A 185 -6.99 2.04 -3.34
N LEU A 186 -8.08 1.36 -3.06
CA LEU A 186 -8.90 1.58 -1.87
C LEU A 186 -9.16 0.23 -1.18
N ILE A 187 -9.02 0.20 0.09
CA ILE A 187 -8.56 1.18 1.08
C ILE A 187 -7.40 0.60 1.88
N ASN A 188 -6.59 1.47 2.51
CA ASN A 188 -5.67 1.04 3.56
C ASN A 188 -6.48 0.65 4.82
N THR A 189 -5.79 0.24 5.89
CA THR A 189 -6.43 -0.22 7.13
C THR A 189 -7.06 0.94 7.92
N MET A 190 -8.18 0.65 8.59
CA MET A 190 -8.82 1.59 9.51
C MET A 190 -8.05 1.65 10.84
N LEU A 191 -7.91 2.81 11.43
CA LEU A 191 -7.30 2.93 12.76
C LEU A 191 -8.21 2.28 13.81
N GLY A 192 -7.64 1.37 14.58
CA GLY A 192 -8.35 0.65 15.62
C GLY A 192 -7.48 0.38 16.85
N MET A 193 -8.12 -0.15 17.89
CA MET A 193 -7.47 -0.54 19.15
C MET A 193 -8.15 -1.76 19.72
N ARG A 194 -7.35 -2.64 20.39
CA ARG A 194 -7.86 -3.73 21.21
C ARG A 194 -7.21 -3.71 22.59
N ILE A 195 -8.01 -3.93 23.62
CA ILE A 195 -7.56 -4.00 25.00
C ILE A 195 -7.71 -5.44 25.52
N ASP A 196 -6.67 -5.96 26.14
CA ASP A 196 -6.76 -7.15 27.00
C ASP A 196 -7.35 -6.72 28.35
N VAL A 197 -8.62 -7.06 28.59
CA VAL A 197 -9.34 -6.65 29.79
C VAL A 197 -8.77 -7.28 31.07
N GLN A 198 -8.20 -8.48 30.98
CA GLN A 198 -7.61 -9.16 32.14
C GLN A 198 -6.29 -8.51 32.54
N ARG A 199 -5.45 -8.21 31.55
CA ARG A 199 -4.16 -7.56 31.76
C ARG A 199 -4.26 -6.04 31.87
N ARG A 200 -5.42 -5.45 31.53
CA ARG A 200 -5.69 -3.99 31.47
C ARG A 200 -4.64 -3.23 30.63
N LYS A 201 -4.30 -3.79 29.46
CA LYS A 201 -3.27 -3.26 28.57
C LYS A 201 -3.72 -3.38 27.11
N PRO A 202 -3.22 -2.49 26.22
CA PRO A 202 -3.32 -2.72 24.78
C PRO A 202 -2.69 -4.07 24.39
N VAL A 203 -3.27 -4.74 23.41
CA VAL A 203 -2.78 -6.05 22.94
C VAL A 203 -1.54 -5.95 22.07
N ILE A 204 -1.29 -4.77 21.46
CA ILE A 204 -0.10 -4.49 20.65
C ILE A 204 0.73 -3.37 21.27
N ALA A 205 2.05 -3.42 21.08
CA ALA A 205 2.99 -2.48 21.68
C ALA A 205 2.74 -1.01 21.28
N ASN A 206 2.28 -0.77 20.07
CA ASN A 206 1.95 0.55 19.55
C ASN A 206 0.61 1.12 20.02
N VAL A 207 -0.09 0.44 20.94
CA VAL A 207 -1.40 0.82 21.47
C VAL A 207 -2.50 0.74 20.40
N MET A 208 -2.37 1.49 19.31
CA MET A 208 -3.28 1.53 18.17
C MET A 208 -2.60 0.96 16.93
N GLY A 209 -3.39 0.39 16.01
CA GLY A 209 -2.92 -0.17 14.75
C GLY A 209 -3.99 -0.16 13.68
N GLY A 210 -3.62 -0.59 12.49
CA GLY A 210 -4.54 -0.72 11.38
C GLY A 210 -5.42 -1.96 11.54
N PHE A 211 -6.72 -1.77 11.52
CA PHE A 211 -7.73 -2.84 11.55
C PHE A 211 -8.11 -3.24 10.12
N SER A 212 -8.11 -4.54 9.85
CA SER A 212 -8.47 -5.16 8.57
C SER A 212 -9.25 -6.46 8.81
N GLY A 213 -9.97 -6.93 7.81
CA GLY A 213 -10.77 -8.15 7.86
C GLY A 213 -12.22 -7.92 7.41
N ASP A 214 -13.06 -8.93 7.56
CA ASP A 214 -14.44 -8.95 7.03
C ASP A 214 -15.29 -7.78 7.55
N ALA A 215 -15.08 -7.37 8.79
CA ALA A 215 -15.82 -6.26 9.39
C ALA A 215 -15.58 -4.91 8.66
N VAL A 216 -14.48 -4.76 7.93
CA VAL A 216 -14.14 -3.53 7.19
C VAL A 216 -14.79 -3.51 5.81
N PHE A 217 -15.20 -4.65 5.27
CA PHE A 217 -15.68 -4.76 3.88
C PHE A 217 -16.81 -3.78 3.52
N PRO A 218 -17.89 -3.60 4.30
CA PRO A 218 -18.94 -2.64 3.96
C PRO A 218 -18.45 -1.20 3.89
N VAL A 219 -17.49 -0.83 4.74
CA VAL A 219 -16.87 0.51 4.75
C VAL A 219 -16.01 0.70 3.51
N ALA A 220 -15.18 -0.29 3.17
CA ALA A 220 -14.36 -0.29 1.98
C ALA A 220 -15.20 -0.15 0.70
N LEU A 221 -16.27 -0.96 0.58
CA LEU A 221 -17.18 -0.92 -0.56
C LEU A 221 -17.84 0.46 -0.74
N ARG A 222 -18.31 1.08 0.37
CA ARG A 222 -18.85 2.43 0.35
C ARG A 222 -17.82 3.45 -0.16
N MET A 223 -16.58 3.38 0.34
CA MET A 223 -15.52 4.32 -0.05
C MET A 223 -15.12 4.15 -1.52
N VAL A 224 -15.05 2.91 -2.02
CA VAL A 224 -14.82 2.62 -3.45
C VAL A 224 -15.95 3.22 -4.29
N TYR A 225 -17.21 2.99 -3.93
CA TYR A 225 -18.36 3.55 -4.63
C TYR A 225 -18.33 5.07 -4.69
N GLN A 226 -18.02 5.73 -3.56
CA GLN A 226 -17.91 7.18 -3.51
C GLN A 226 -16.78 7.70 -4.41
N ALA A 227 -15.57 7.12 -4.31
CA ALA A 227 -14.44 7.54 -5.12
C ALA A 227 -14.73 7.38 -6.63
N VAL A 228 -15.24 6.20 -7.06
CA VAL A 228 -15.58 5.92 -8.47
C VAL A 228 -16.68 6.85 -8.99
N SER A 229 -17.67 7.21 -8.15
CA SER A 229 -18.79 8.08 -8.58
C SER A 229 -18.38 9.52 -8.83
N TYR A 230 -17.26 9.97 -8.27
CA TYR A 230 -16.81 11.37 -8.34
C TYR A 230 -15.43 11.57 -8.98
N THR A 231 -14.80 10.51 -9.48
CA THR A 231 -13.57 10.56 -10.26
C THR A 231 -13.79 9.93 -11.63
N HIS A 232 -12.84 10.15 -12.55
CA HIS A 232 -12.78 9.44 -13.84
C HIS A 232 -11.86 8.21 -13.78
N LEU A 233 -11.16 8.02 -12.67
CA LEU A 233 -10.26 6.88 -12.42
C LEU A 233 -11.07 5.61 -12.08
N ARG A 234 -10.70 4.48 -12.72
CA ARG A 234 -11.38 3.19 -12.59
C ARG A 234 -10.40 2.04 -12.49
#